data_f8f2933b041fb39733f8a2c27cfc43f4
#
_entry.id   f8f2933b041fb39733f8a2c27cfc43f4
#
_cell.length_a   1.000
_cell.length_b   1.000
_cell.length_c   1.000
_cell.angle_alpha   90.00
_cell.angle_beta   90.00
_cell.angle_gamma   90.00
#
_symmetry.space_group_name_H-M   'P 1'
#
loop_
_entity.id
_entity.type
_entity.pdbx_description
1 polymer ?
#
loop_
_entity_poly.entity_id
_entity_poly.type
_entity_poly.pdbx_seq_one_letter_code
_entity_poly.pdbx_strand_id
1 'polypeptide(L)'
;TARHLGHLWEEDLCDFAELTIAMGRLQRIMHELTARFRDEPAPDPHGRSVFLMACPGETHSFGLSLVERFFRDAGWDVTSAAHSAHSQAIRAASTGWFDVIGVSLGCETLLPTLTRLVTELRRTSRNPSVRVMVGGPIFMNHPEYSALVGADATAGDARLAITIAESLLDPRARPC
;
A
#
# COMPACT_ATOMS: atom_id res chain seq x y z
N THR A 1 13.74 -10.18 -3.35
CA THR A 1 14.93 -9.97 -2.47
C THR A 1 14.51 -9.87 -1.00
N ALA A 2 13.66 -8.90 -0.57
CA ALA A 2 13.20 -8.81 0.84
C ALA A 2 12.43 -10.07 1.27
N ARG A 3 11.56 -10.60 0.41
CA ARG A 3 10.85 -11.87 0.66
C ARG A 3 11.79 -13.06 0.80
N HIS A 4 12.83 -13.12 0.01
CA HIS A 4 13.83 -14.18 0.10
C HIS A 4 14.58 -14.12 1.43
N LEU A 5 14.87 -12.94 1.94
CA LEU A 5 15.42 -12.76 3.28
C LEU A 5 14.47 -13.25 4.38
N GLY A 6 13.18 -12.97 4.24
CA GLY A 6 12.16 -13.51 5.15
C GLY A 6 12.11 -15.04 5.14
N HIS A 7 12.15 -15.64 3.96
CA HIS A 7 12.17 -17.10 3.79
C HIS A 7 13.45 -17.75 4.38
N LEU A 8 14.61 -17.13 4.19
CA LEU A 8 15.86 -17.62 4.81
C LEU A 8 15.78 -17.58 6.35
N TRP A 9 15.11 -16.59 6.90
CA TRP A 9 14.84 -16.50 8.34
C TRP A 9 13.88 -17.58 8.82
N GLU A 10 12.78 -17.82 8.11
CA GLU A 10 11.78 -18.85 8.43
C GLU A 10 12.35 -20.27 8.37
N GLU A 11 13.36 -20.48 7.53
CA GLU A 11 14.07 -21.76 7.38
C GLU A 11 15.32 -21.88 8.26
N ASP A 12 15.56 -20.96 9.20
CA ASP A 12 16.75 -20.92 10.05
C ASP A 12 18.08 -20.90 9.26
N LEU A 13 18.08 -20.37 8.03
CA LEU A 13 19.25 -20.27 7.17
C LEU A 13 20.05 -18.97 7.33
N CYS A 14 19.56 -18.04 8.15
CA CYS A 14 20.28 -16.83 8.55
C CYS A 14 19.93 -16.45 9.99
N ASP A 15 20.87 -15.80 10.67
CA ASP A 15 20.65 -15.30 12.01
C ASP A 15 20.01 -13.90 12.02
N PHE A 16 19.59 -13.45 13.22
CA PHE A 16 18.94 -12.13 13.38
C PHE A 16 19.85 -10.96 12.95
N ALA A 17 21.17 -11.07 13.19
CA ALA A 17 22.11 -10.02 12.83
C ALA A 17 22.30 -9.95 11.31
N GLU A 18 22.42 -11.09 10.65
CA GLU A 18 22.52 -11.18 9.19
C GLU A 18 21.26 -10.62 8.51
N LEU A 19 20.08 -11.00 8.98
CA LEU A 19 18.80 -10.48 8.49
C LEU A 19 18.72 -8.96 8.65
N THR A 20 19.06 -8.45 9.84
CA THR A 20 19.03 -7.02 10.15
C THR A 20 19.98 -6.23 9.26
N ILE A 21 21.20 -6.72 9.05
CA ILE A 21 22.19 -6.10 8.17
C ILE A 21 21.71 -6.10 6.71
N ALA A 22 21.17 -7.24 6.24
CA ALA A 22 20.66 -7.38 4.88
C ALA A 22 19.48 -6.43 4.62
N MET A 23 18.53 -6.33 5.56
CA MET A 23 17.40 -5.39 5.48
C MET A 23 17.86 -3.93 5.51
N GLY A 24 18.82 -3.58 6.36
CA GLY A 24 19.40 -2.24 6.40
C GLY A 24 20.10 -1.85 5.10
N ARG A 25 20.83 -2.80 4.47
CA ARG A 25 21.42 -2.58 3.15
C ARG A 25 20.37 -2.38 2.07
N LEU A 26 19.32 -3.18 2.09
CA LEU A 26 18.20 -3.07 1.13
C LEU A 26 17.49 -1.71 1.27
N GLN A 27 17.23 -1.25 2.49
CA GLN A 27 16.65 0.07 2.76
C GLN A 27 17.55 1.21 2.25
N ARG A 28 18.87 1.09 2.46
CA ARG A 28 19.83 2.08 1.95
C ARG A 28 19.86 2.13 0.43
N ILE A 29 19.89 0.99 -0.25
CA ILE A 29 19.83 0.91 -1.71
C ILE A 29 18.55 1.57 -2.22
N MET A 30 17.41 1.28 -1.59
CA MET A 30 16.13 1.90 -1.93
C MET A 30 16.17 3.42 -1.74
N HIS A 31 16.77 3.90 -0.65
CA HIS A 31 16.91 5.33 -0.39
C HIS A 31 17.79 6.01 -1.45
N GLU A 32 18.92 5.42 -1.78
CA GLU A 32 19.84 5.92 -2.80
C GLU A 32 19.21 5.94 -4.20
N LEU A 33 18.49 4.87 -4.57
CA LEU A 33 17.74 4.83 -5.82
C LEU A 33 16.64 5.91 -5.84
N THR A 34 15.90 6.05 -4.76
CA THR A 34 14.86 7.10 -4.65
C THR A 34 15.46 8.50 -4.73
N ALA A 35 16.66 8.73 -4.17
CA ALA A 35 17.35 10.01 -4.27
C ALA A 35 17.77 10.33 -5.71
N ARG A 36 18.32 9.35 -6.43
CA ARG A 36 18.73 9.53 -7.85
C ARG A 36 17.56 9.86 -8.77
N PHE A 37 16.38 9.29 -8.52
CA PHE A 37 15.19 9.56 -9.31
C PHE A 37 14.46 10.86 -8.92
N ARG A 38 14.88 11.54 -7.83
CA ARG A 38 14.33 12.87 -7.48
C ARG A 38 14.69 13.96 -8.48
N ASP A 39 15.78 13.79 -9.21
CA ASP A 39 16.26 14.75 -10.22
C ASP A 39 15.57 14.57 -11.58
N GLU A 40 14.78 13.51 -11.76
CA GLU A 40 13.95 13.37 -12.95
C GLU A 40 12.69 14.24 -12.79
N PRO A 41 12.29 14.98 -13.83
CA PRO A 41 11.07 15.78 -13.78
C PRO A 41 9.90 14.86 -13.46
N ALA A 42 9.15 15.20 -12.41
CA ALA A 42 7.95 14.47 -12.08
C ALA A 42 7.01 14.46 -13.30
N PRO A 43 6.39 13.33 -13.64
CA PRO A 43 5.40 13.31 -14.72
C PRO A 43 4.29 14.32 -14.42
N ASP A 44 3.69 14.88 -15.46
CA ASP A 44 2.60 15.84 -15.31
C ASP A 44 1.50 15.25 -14.43
N PRO A 45 1.08 15.95 -13.36
CA PRO A 45 0.04 15.46 -12.48
C PRO A 45 -1.27 15.26 -13.26
N HIS A 46 -1.80 14.04 -13.29
CA HIS A 46 -3.09 13.77 -13.94
C HIS A 46 -4.30 14.03 -13.02
N GLY A 47 -4.07 14.66 -11.86
CA GLY A 47 -5.12 15.08 -10.91
C GLY A 47 -5.72 13.94 -10.07
N ARG A 48 -5.19 12.72 -10.16
CA ARG A 48 -5.62 11.58 -9.31
C ARG A 48 -4.86 11.58 -7.99
N SER A 49 -5.55 11.24 -6.93
CA SER A 49 -5.01 11.25 -5.57
C SER A 49 -5.16 9.89 -4.89
N VAL A 50 -4.10 9.48 -4.19
CA VAL A 50 -4.08 8.23 -3.43
C VAL A 50 -3.62 8.45 -1.99
N PHE A 51 -4.32 7.83 -1.05
CA PHE A 51 -3.89 7.74 0.35
C PHE A 51 -3.38 6.33 0.63
N LEU A 52 -2.10 6.21 0.97
CA LEU A 52 -1.45 4.93 1.22
C LEU A 52 -1.11 4.80 2.71
N MET A 53 -1.48 3.67 3.31
CA MET A 53 -1.24 3.42 4.73
C MET A 53 -0.98 1.95 5.03
N ALA A 54 -0.33 1.66 6.15
CA ALA A 54 -0.31 0.33 6.74
C ALA A 54 -1.55 0.12 7.62
N CYS A 55 -2.04 -1.10 7.69
CA CYS A 55 -3.10 -1.45 8.64
C CYS A 55 -2.62 -1.15 10.07
N PRO A 56 -3.44 -0.56 10.95
CA PRO A 56 -3.06 -0.34 12.34
C PRO A 56 -2.62 -1.64 13.02
N GLY A 57 -1.42 -1.61 13.61
CA GLY A 57 -0.75 -2.80 14.17
C GLY A 57 0.20 -3.51 13.20
N GLU A 58 0.22 -3.13 11.92
CA GLU A 58 1.21 -3.63 10.97
C GLU A 58 2.54 -2.91 11.16
N THR A 59 3.62 -3.67 11.23
CA THR A 59 4.98 -3.17 11.41
C THR A 59 5.81 -3.15 10.12
N HIS A 60 5.37 -3.87 9.09
CA HIS A 60 6.09 -3.99 7.83
C HIS A 60 5.72 -2.85 6.86
N SER A 61 6.52 -1.79 6.85
CA SER A 61 6.29 -0.60 6.01
C SER A 61 7.15 -0.52 4.75
N PHE A 62 8.15 -1.40 4.61
CA PHE A 62 9.10 -1.36 3.48
C PHE A 62 8.39 -1.49 2.12
N GLY A 63 7.47 -2.45 1.99
CA GLY A 63 6.70 -2.64 0.75
C GLY A 63 5.83 -1.43 0.41
N LEU A 64 5.27 -0.78 1.42
CA LEU A 64 4.44 0.40 1.25
C LEU A 64 5.24 1.58 0.67
N SER A 65 6.45 1.83 1.17
CA SER A 65 7.33 2.89 0.65
C SER A 65 7.67 2.70 -0.83
N LEU A 66 7.80 1.44 -1.27
CA LEU A 66 7.99 1.13 -2.68
C LEU A 66 6.73 1.46 -3.50
N VAL A 67 5.55 1.06 -3.02
CA VAL A 67 4.26 1.37 -3.67
C VAL A 67 4.06 2.87 -3.79
N GLU A 68 4.34 3.64 -2.71
CA GLU A 68 4.29 5.11 -2.74
C GLU A 68 5.13 5.71 -3.86
N ARG A 69 6.36 5.20 -4.01
CA ARG A 69 7.25 5.67 -5.06
C ARG A 69 6.67 5.40 -6.44
N PHE A 70 6.16 4.21 -6.70
CA PHE A 70 5.56 3.86 -7.99
C PHE A 70 4.35 4.74 -8.33
N PHE A 71 3.49 5.04 -7.36
CA PHE A 71 2.36 5.95 -7.58
C PHE A 71 2.81 7.37 -7.91
N ARG A 72 3.84 7.91 -7.22
CA ARG A 72 4.41 9.23 -7.55
C ARG A 72 5.02 9.26 -8.94
N ASP A 73 5.77 8.22 -9.32
CA ASP A 73 6.37 8.11 -10.66
C ASP A 73 5.33 7.97 -11.76
N ALA A 74 4.13 7.50 -11.43
CA ALA A 74 2.99 7.46 -12.34
C ALA A 74 2.16 8.76 -12.35
N GLY A 75 2.60 9.83 -11.66
CA GLY A 75 1.92 11.14 -11.67
C GLY A 75 0.75 11.28 -10.70
N TRP A 76 0.62 10.37 -9.72
CA TRP A 76 -0.40 10.47 -8.67
C TRP A 76 0.02 11.44 -7.56
N ASP A 77 -0.95 12.19 -7.03
CA ASP A 77 -0.78 12.89 -5.75
C ASP A 77 -0.87 11.87 -4.61
N VAL A 78 0.26 11.63 -3.93
CA VAL A 78 0.40 10.59 -2.92
C VAL A 78 0.50 11.18 -1.53
N THR A 79 -0.52 10.94 -0.72
CA THR A 79 -0.46 11.12 0.74
C THR A 79 -0.14 9.77 1.38
N SER A 80 0.81 9.74 2.31
CA SER A 80 1.25 8.52 2.98
C SER A 80 1.16 8.63 4.49
N ALA A 81 0.77 7.51 5.11
CA ALA A 81 0.66 7.36 6.56
C ALA A 81 1.10 5.95 6.99
N ALA A 82 2.38 5.62 6.75
CA ALA A 82 2.93 4.28 6.96
C ALA A 82 2.76 3.73 8.39
N HIS A 83 2.75 4.60 9.40
CA HIS A 83 2.66 4.23 10.82
C HIS A 83 1.57 5.01 11.56
N SER A 84 0.48 5.34 10.90
CA SER A 84 -0.59 6.11 11.51
C SER A 84 -1.44 5.27 12.46
N ALA A 85 -1.78 5.87 13.58
CA ALA A 85 -2.85 5.35 14.43
C ALA A 85 -4.19 5.35 13.65
N HIS A 86 -5.07 4.41 13.98
CA HIS A 86 -6.40 4.27 13.35
C HIS A 86 -7.15 5.63 13.23
N SER A 87 -7.21 6.40 14.30
CA SER A 87 -7.88 7.70 14.32
C SER A 87 -7.26 8.74 13.38
N GLN A 88 -5.94 8.70 13.18
CA GLN A 88 -5.25 9.59 12.25
C GLN A 88 -5.58 9.25 10.79
N ALA A 89 -5.65 7.97 10.45
CA ALA A 89 -6.05 7.50 9.13
C ALA A 89 -7.47 7.92 8.77
N ILE A 90 -8.42 7.71 9.70
CA ILE A 90 -9.81 8.13 9.55
C ILE A 90 -9.91 9.65 9.38
N ARG A 91 -9.18 10.42 10.18
CA ARG A 91 -9.14 11.87 10.07
C ARG A 91 -8.59 12.32 8.71
N ALA A 92 -7.50 11.71 8.22
CA ALA A 92 -6.94 12.02 6.91
C ALA A 92 -7.97 11.75 5.79
N ALA A 93 -8.63 10.60 5.81
CA ALA A 93 -9.65 10.22 4.83
C ALA A 93 -10.86 11.16 4.86
N SER A 94 -11.25 11.69 6.04
CA SER A 94 -12.39 12.60 6.18
C SER A 94 -12.10 14.04 5.77
N THR A 95 -10.83 14.46 5.82
CA THR A 95 -10.42 15.84 5.49
C THR A 95 -9.85 15.97 4.08
N GLY A 96 -9.13 14.96 3.60
CA GLY A 96 -8.54 14.90 2.26
C GLY A 96 -9.52 14.33 1.23
N TRP A 97 -9.35 14.75 -0.03
CA TRP A 97 -10.01 14.10 -1.16
C TRP A 97 -9.07 13.06 -1.74
N PHE A 98 -9.48 11.80 -1.75
CA PHE A 98 -8.72 10.70 -2.33
C PHE A 98 -9.59 9.90 -3.29
N ASP A 99 -9.07 9.59 -4.47
CA ASP A 99 -9.74 8.73 -5.45
C ASP A 99 -9.57 7.27 -5.04
N VAL A 100 -8.39 6.94 -4.49
CA VAL A 100 -8.05 5.60 -4.01
C VAL A 100 -7.47 5.68 -2.61
N ILE A 101 -7.82 4.71 -1.76
CA ILE A 101 -7.14 4.44 -0.49
C ILE A 101 -6.52 3.05 -0.59
N GLY A 102 -5.20 2.96 -0.40
CA GLY A 102 -4.46 1.69 -0.38
C GLY A 102 -4.02 1.31 1.03
N VAL A 103 -4.35 0.11 1.47
CA VAL A 103 -3.99 -0.39 2.80
C VAL A 103 -3.11 -1.64 2.68
N SER A 104 -1.92 -1.60 3.28
CA SER A 104 -0.99 -2.73 3.32
C SER A 104 -1.19 -3.58 4.57
N LEU A 105 -1.18 -4.91 4.40
CA LEU A 105 -1.28 -5.89 5.48
C LEU A 105 -0.39 -7.10 5.17
N GLY A 106 0.45 -7.50 6.14
CA GLY A 106 1.32 -8.68 6.04
C GLY A 106 0.83 -9.88 6.85
N CYS A 107 0.01 -9.67 7.88
CA CYS A 107 -0.34 -10.68 8.86
C CYS A 107 -1.85 -10.95 8.91
N GLU A 108 -2.24 -12.22 8.85
CA GLU A 108 -3.65 -12.66 8.86
C GLU A 108 -4.38 -12.27 10.14
N THR A 109 -3.69 -12.24 11.27
CA THR A 109 -4.27 -11.89 12.58
C THR A 109 -4.90 -10.50 12.62
N LEU A 110 -4.52 -9.61 11.71
CA LEU A 110 -5.05 -8.25 11.61
C LEU A 110 -6.22 -8.10 10.61
N LEU A 111 -6.65 -9.17 9.93
CA LEU A 111 -7.79 -9.12 9.00
C LEU A 111 -9.07 -8.53 9.63
N PRO A 112 -9.46 -8.88 10.88
CA PRO A 112 -10.63 -8.26 11.51
C PRO A 112 -10.46 -6.75 11.74
N THR A 113 -9.23 -6.29 12.00
CA THR A 113 -8.91 -4.87 12.14
C THR A 113 -9.00 -4.16 10.81
N LEU A 114 -8.48 -4.78 9.74
CA LEU A 114 -8.56 -4.25 8.38
C LEU A 114 -10.01 -4.14 7.89
N THR A 115 -10.85 -5.15 8.15
CA THR A 115 -12.28 -5.13 7.76
C THR A 115 -13.02 -3.94 8.40
N ARG A 116 -12.78 -3.70 9.69
CA ARG A 116 -13.35 -2.54 10.38
C ARG A 116 -12.83 -1.23 9.82
N LEU A 117 -11.54 -1.16 9.56
CA LEU A 117 -10.88 0.01 8.96
C LEU A 117 -11.48 0.34 7.58
N VAL A 118 -11.60 -0.64 6.69
CA VAL A 118 -12.16 -0.44 5.34
C VAL A 118 -13.59 0.08 5.42
N THR A 119 -14.41 -0.53 6.29
CA THR A 119 -15.80 -0.08 6.51
C THR A 119 -15.85 1.37 6.98
N GLU A 120 -15.00 1.74 7.91
CA GLU A 120 -14.97 3.09 8.47
C GLU A 120 -14.41 4.11 7.47
N LEU A 121 -13.35 3.78 6.75
CA LEU A 121 -12.78 4.62 5.68
C LEU A 121 -13.85 4.97 4.63
N ARG A 122 -14.61 3.99 4.15
CA ARG A 122 -15.69 4.23 3.18
C ARG A 122 -16.78 5.13 3.73
N ARG A 123 -17.17 4.93 4.99
CA ARG A 123 -18.21 5.72 5.65
C ARG A 123 -17.81 7.16 5.90
N THR A 124 -16.52 7.40 6.23
CA THR A 124 -16.03 8.71 6.65
C THR A 124 -15.29 9.49 5.57
N SER A 125 -14.93 8.82 4.47
CA SER A 125 -14.20 9.46 3.37
C SER A 125 -14.95 10.69 2.85
N ARG A 126 -14.17 11.77 2.61
CA ARG A 126 -14.68 12.97 1.95
C ARG A 126 -15.15 12.70 0.52
N ASN A 127 -14.54 11.72 -0.16
CA ASN A 127 -14.99 11.24 -1.46
C ASN A 127 -15.93 10.05 -1.27
N PRO A 128 -17.24 10.18 -1.51
CA PRO A 128 -18.21 9.09 -1.35
C PRO A 128 -18.03 7.95 -2.36
N SER A 129 -17.27 8.21 -3.44
CA SER A 129 -16.94 7.22 -4.48
C SER A 129 -15.52 6.64 -4.33
N VAL A 130 -14.88 6.84 -3.17
CA VAL A 130 -13.51 6.36 -2.92
C VAL A 130 -13.40 4.87 -3.18
N ARG A 131 -12.33 4.48 -3.87
CA ARG A 131 -11.97 3.08 -4.07
C ARG A 131 -10.97 2.64 -3.00
N VAL A 132 -11.19 1.46 -2.45
CA VAL A 132 -10.29 0.90 -1.44
C VAL A 132 -9.58 -0.31 -2.02
N MET A 133 -8.26 -0.24 -2.05
CA MET A 133 -7.39 -1.35 -2.44
C MET A 133 -6.65 -1.88 -1.22
N VAL A 134 -6.37 -3.16 -1.23
CA VAL A 134 -5.54 -3.81 -0.23
C VAL A 134 -4.35 -4.48 -0.90
N GLY A 135 -3.26 -4.61 -0.18
CA GLY A 135 -2.05 -5.26 -0.69
C GLY A 135 -1.18 -5.79 0.45
N GLY A 136 -0.10 -6.45 0.07
CA GLY A 136 0.83 -7.07 1.00
C GLY A 136 0.87 -8.59 0.85
N PRO A 137 1.80 -9.27 1.57
CA PRO A 137 2.06 -10.70 1.39
C PRO A 137 0.83 -11.59 1.54
N ILE A 138 -0.07 -11.28 2.46
CA ILE A 138 -1.26 -12.09 2.70
C ILE A 138 -2.19 -12.16 1.49
N PHE A 139 -2.37 -11.06 0.77
CA PHE A 139 -3.24 -11.00 -0.40
C PHE A 139 -2.61 -11.61 -1.66
N MET A 140 -1.30 -11.86 -1.65
CA MET A 140 -0.65 -12.62 -2.70
C MET A 140 -0.90 -14.10 -2.58
N ASN A 141 -0.97 -14.60 -1.34
CA ASN A 141 -1.26 -15.99 -1.03
C ASN A 141 -2.77 -16.27 -1.03
N HIS A 142 -3.56 -15.26 -0.64
CA HIS A 142 -5.01 -15.33 -0.45
C HIS A 142 -5.71 -14.11 -1.05
N PRO A 143 -5.76 -13.98 -2.40
CA PRO A 143 -6.38 -12.84 -3.07
C PRO A 143 -7.88 -12.68 -2.76
N GLU A 144 -8.56 -13.77 -2.42
CA GLU A 144 -9.96 -13.81 -2.00
C GLU A 144 -10.22 -13.00 -0.72
N TYR A 145 -9.22 -12.78 0.12
CA TYR A 145 -9.35 -11.96 1.34
C TYR A 145 -9.64 -10.49 1.02
N SER A 146 -9.33 -10.01 -0.19
CA SER A 146 -9.68 -8.66 -0.59
C SER A 146 -11.20 -8.43 -0.57
N ALA A 147 -11.96 -9.37 -1.08
CA ALA A 147 -13.42 -9.33 -1.02
C ALA A 147 -13.94 -9.49 0.43
N LEU A 148 -13.31 -10.36 1.21
CA LEU A 148 -13.67 -10.61 2.61
C LEU A 148 -13.57 -9.33 3.46
N VAL A 149 -12.54 -8.51 3.25
CA VAL A 149 -12.37 -7.25 3.98
C VAL A 149 -13.15 -6.08 3.38
N GLY A 150 -13.88 -6.29 2.29
CA GLY A 150 -14.68 -5.26 1.62
C GLY A 150 -13.89 -4.29 0.76
N ALA A 151 -12.70 -4.69 0.29
CA ALA A 151 -11.92 -3.92 -0.66
C ALA A 151 -12.44 -4.09 -2.10
N ASP A 152 -12.18 -3.09 -2.97
CA ASP A 152 -12.57 -3.14 -4.38
C ASP A 152 -11.58 -4.01 -5.19
N ALA A 153 -10.30 -4.06 -4.77
CA ALA A 153 -9.27 -4.84 -5.45
C ALA A 153 -8.05 -5.10 -4.57
N THR A 154 -7.21 -6.02 -5.02
CA THR A 154 -5.85 -6.26 -4.53
C THR A 154 -4.86 -6.29 -5.69
N ALA A 155 -3.58 -6.06 -5.39
CA ALA A 155 -2.50 -6.13 -6.37
C ALA A 155 -1.32 -6.93 -5.84
N GLY A 156 -0.73 -7.78 -6.69
CA GLY A 156 0.42 -8.61 -6.35
C GLY A 156 1.75 -7.86 -6.30
N ASP A 157 1.84 -6.69 -6.95
CA ASP A 157 3.03 -5.84 -6.94
C ASP A 157 2.66 -4.36 -7.15
N ALA A 158 3.68 -3.48 -7.01
CA ALA A 158 3.49 -2.04 -7.08
C ALA A 158 3.10 -1.52 -8.47
N ARG A 159 3.53 -2.16 -9.56
CA ARG A 159 3.15 -1.78 -10.94
C ARG A 159 1.71 -2.14 -11.22
N LEU A 160 1.34 -3.36 -10.86
CA LEU A 160 -0.03 -3.83 -11.02
C LEU A 160 -0.99 -3.00 -10.18
N ALA A 161 -0.55 -2.51 -9.00
CA ALA A 161 -1.37 -1.64 -8.15
C ALA A 161 -1.79 -0.35 -8.87
N ILE A 162 -0.90 0.27 -9.66
CA ILE A 162 -1.24 1.47 -10.44
C ILE A 162 -2.28 1.13 -11.50
N THR A 163 -2.03 0.10 -12.31
CA THR A 163 -2.93 -0.33 -13.39
C THR A 163 -4.34 -0.63 -12.85
N ILE A 164 -4.41 -1.33 -11.73
CA ILE A 164 -5.69 -1.65 -11.08
C ILE A 164 -6.35 -0.37 -10.54
N ALA A 165 -5.61 0.51 -9.86
CA ALA A 165 -6.13 1.77 -9.37
C ALA A 165 -6.74 2.61 -10.49
N GLU A 166 -6.08 2.68 -11.63
CA GLU A 166 -6.58 3.37 -12.82
C GLU A 166 -7.86 2.74 -13.37
N SER A 167 -7.89 1.42 -13.45
CA SER A 167 -9.06 0.69 -13.94
C SER A 167 -10.29 0.87 -13.04
N LEU A 168 -10.09 0.97 -11.73
CA LEU A 168 -11.18 1.23 -10.77
C LEU A 168 -11.81 2.62 -10.93
N LEU A 169 -11.07 3.56 -11.48
CA LEU A 169 -11.51 4.93 -11.71
C LEU A 169 -12.04 5.17 -13.13
N ASP A 170 -11.78 4.25 -14.06
CA ASP A 170 -12.29 4.35 -15.43
C ASP A 170 -13.82 4.08 -15.45
N PRO A 171 -14.64 5.05 -15.87
CA PRO A 171 -16.08 4.84 -15.98
C PRO A 171 -16.50 3.73 -16.96
N ARG A 172 -15.61 3.40 -17.90
CA ARG A 172 -15.81 2.36 -18.94
C ARG A 172 -15.52 0.96 -18.45
N ALA A 173 -14.79 0.82 -17.34
CA ALA A 173 -14.41 -0.47 -16.76
C ALA A 173 -15.48 -1.07 -15.83
N ARG A 174 -16.66 -0.42 -15.67
CA ARG A 174 -17.74 -0.97 -14.85
C ARG A 174 -18.43 -2.09 -15.63
N PRO A 175 -18.43 -3.33 -15.14
CA PRO A 175 -19.30 -4.38 -15.70
C PRO A 175 -20.75 -3.92 -15.54
N CYS A 176 -21.52 -4.05 -16.64
CA CYS A 176 -22.98 -3.88 -16.63
C CYS A 176 -23.64 -4.94 -15.75
#